data_1ebeaeb7fcc72a0e5372fa3cc4d6a186
#
_entry.id   1ebeaeb7fcc72a0e5372fa3cc4d6a186
#
_cell.length_a   1.000
_cell.length_b   1.000
_cell.length_c   1.000
_cell.angle_alpha   90.00
_cell.angle_beta   90.00
_cell.angle_gamma   90.00
#
_symmetry.space_group_name_H-M   'P 1'
#
loop_
_entity.id
_entity.type
_entity.pdbx_description
1 polymer ?
#
loop_
_entity_poly.entity_id
_entity_poly.type
_entity_poly.pdbx_seq_one_letter_code
_entity_poly.pdbx_strand_id
1 'polypeptide(L)'
;MTFFKKKSAAAASSTSGDALGKDANIAMLLKERNANNAWHKLARNKTALVGFFIVAFMVILAVFAPLIAPYDPNAIDPVLPFKGIGTPGHLFGTDDLGRDILSRIIYGSRVSMIVAVGATIVGAIIGVLIGLTAGYFGGWIDSVLMRVMDGMFSFPFILLAMILITVLGNGVMNVILAIGIASVPGFARVTRGQVLIVKEEEYCNACRVVGVSPVRLLFLHILPNCVSQIIVYATLRIASAIISEASLSFLGLGIALPTASWGSILRVGRDCLTTAPHVAGTAGAFILVTVIGFNLLGDGIRDVMDPKMKQ
;
A
#
# COMPACT_ATOMS: atom_id res chain seq x y z
N MET A 1 -25.02 63.90 -4.00
CA MET A 1 -23.75 63.24 -3.57
C MET A 1 -23.89 61.72 -3.38
N THR A 2 -25.00 61.10 -3.71
CA THR A 2 -25.34 59.68 -3.48
C THR A 2 -25.20 58.78 -4.73
N PHE A 3 -25.04 59.30 -5.91
CA PHE A 3 -24.94 58.53 -7.16
C PHE A 3 -23.51 58.05 -7.49
N PHE A 4 -22.49 58.72 -6.98
CA PHE A 4 -21.07 58.32 -7.20
C PHE A 4 -20.60 57.15 -6.32
N LYS A 5 -21.23 56.96 -5.15
CA LYS A 5 -20.85 55.88 -4.21
C LYS A 5 -21.33 54.50 -4.64
N LYS A 6 -22.42 54.43 -5.45
CA LYS A 6 -22.98 53.15 -5.90
C LYS A 6 -22.24 52.54 -7.11
N LYS A 7 -21.57 53.38 -7.93
CA LYS A 7 -20.75 52.90 -9.05
C LYS A 7 -19.37 52.40 -8.64
N SER A 8 -18.82 52.93 -7.55
CA SER A 8 -17.52 52.47 -7.00
C SER A 8 -17.62 51.09 -6.31
N ALA A 9 -18.73 50.80 -5.62
CA ALA A 9 -18.94 49.51 -4.96
C ALA A 9 -19.21 48.36 -5.95
N ALA A 10 -19.90 48.63 -7.07
CA ALA A 10 -20.14 47.65 -8.12
C ALA A 10 -18.89 47.32 -8.94
N ALA A 11 -17.99 48.30 -9.16
CA ALA A 11 -16.71 48.07 -9.82
C ALA A 11 -15.72 47.31 -8.95
N ALA A 12 -15.73 47.48 -7.61
CA ALA A 12 -14.89 46.73 -6.69
C ALA A 12 -15.33 45.29 -6.51
N SER A 13 -16.65 44.98 -6.62
CA SER A 13 -17.16 43.60 -6.50
C SER A 13 -16.91 42.76 -7.77
N SER A 14 -16.91 43.38 -8.96
CA SER A 14 -16.63 42.70 -10.22
C SER A 14 -15.13 42.38 -10.39
N THR A 15 -14.24 43.23 -9.90
CA THR A 15 -12.77 42.99 -9.92
C THR A 15 -12.33 41.92 -8.93
N SER A 16 -12.97 41.77 -7.77
CA SER A 16 -12.62 40.71 -6.80
C SER A 16 -13.10 39.33 -7.23
N GLY A 17 -14.26 39.22 -7.92
CA GLY A 17 -14.75 37.95 -8.46
C GLY A 17 -13.89 37.44 -9.64
N ASP A 18 -13.41 38.33 -10.47
CA ASP A 18 -12.55 38.00 -11.62
C ASP A 18 -11.10 37.64 -11.19
N ALA A 19 -10.60 38.25 -10.11
CA ALA A 19 -9.32 37.92 -9.51
C ALA A 19 -9.34 36.51 -8.85
N LEU A 20 -10.38 36.19 -8.07
CA LEU A 20 -10.58 34.87 -7.48
C LEU A 20 -10.73 33.75 -8.53
N GLY A 21 -11.40 34.02 -9.66
CA GLY A 21 -11.53 33.10 -10.78
C GLY A 21 -10.20 32.86 -11.52
N LYS A 22 -9.40 33.91 -11.69
CA LYS A 22 -8.05 33.82 -12.29
C LYS A 22 -7.09 33.04 -11.39
N ASP A 23 -7.10 33.28 -10.09
CA ASP A 23 -6.24 32.57 -9.13
C ASP A 23 -6.61 31.08 -9.03
N ALA A 24 -7.90 30.76 -9.09
CA ALA A 24 -8.37 29.37 -9.15
C ALA A 24 -7.94 28.66 -10.45
N ASN A 25 -8.03 29.35 -11.60
CA ASN A 25 -7.55 28.82 -12.89
C ASN A 25 -6.04 28.65 -12.92
N ILE A 26 -5.27 29.61 -12.39
CA ILE A 26 -3.80 29.50 -12.28
C ILE A 26 -3.43 28.34 -11.36
N ALA A 27 -4.13 28.15 -10.23
CA ALA A 27 -3.90 27.02 -9.34
C ALA A 27 -4.21 25.68 -10.01
N MET A 28 -5.28 25.60 -10.85
CA MET A 28 -5.58 24.40 -11.65
C MET A 28 -4.49 24.12 -12.70
N LEU A 29 -4.07 25.11 -13.45
CA LEU A 29 -3.01 24.97 -14.47
C LEU A 29 -1.66 24.60 -13.85
N LEU A 30 -1.34 25.14 -12.67
CA LEU A 30 -0.13 24.77 -11.92
C LEU A 30 -0.21 23.34 -11.40
N LYS A 31 -1.40 22.87 -10.99
CA LYS A 31 -1.64 21.49 -10.54
C LYS A 31 -1.50 20.50 -11.69
N GLU A 32 -2.06 20.81 -12.88
CA GLU A 32 -1.91 19.99 -14.09
C GLU A 32 -0.44 19.97 -14.59
N ARG A 33 0.24 21.10 -14.57
CA ARG A 33 1.66 21.19 -14.94
C ARG A 33 2.57 20.43 -13.97
N ASN A 34 2.26 20.44 -12.69
CA ASN A 34 2.98 19.67 -11.69
C ASN A 34 2.70 18.16 -11.80
N ALA A 35 1.47 17.75 -12.11
CA ALA A 35 1.13 16.34 -12.36
C ALA A 35 1.87 15.81 -13.61
N ASN A 36 1.85 16.55 -14.73
CA ASN A 36 2.60 16.20 -15.94
C ASN A 36 4.11 16.13 -15.69
N ASN A 37 4.67 17.03 -14.87
CA ASN A 37 6.08 16.95 -14.47
C ASN A 37 6.40 15.73 -13.59
N ALA A 38 5.47 15.27 -12.74
CA ALA A 38 5.66 14.09 -11.90
C ALA A 38 5.70 12.81 -12.75
N TRP A 39 4.78 12.65 -13.71
CA TRP A 39 4.78 11.53 -14.65
C TRP A 39 6.04 11.51 -15.53
N HIS A 40 6.48 12.68 -16.03
CA HIS A 40 7.72 12.79 -16.81
C HIS A 40 8.95 12.42 -15.98
N LYS A 41 9.00 12.80 -14.71
CA LYS A 41 10.10 12.43 -13.81
C LYS A 41 10.11 10.94 -13.51
N LEU A 42 8.93 10.33 -13.25
CA LEU A 42 8.80 8.89 -13.04
C LEU A 42 9.24 8.12 -14.29
N ALA A 43 8.82 8.55 -15.47
CA ALA A 43 9.20 7.95 -16.75
C ALA A 43 10.70 8.09 -17.09
N ARG A 44 11.42 9.05 -16.51
CA ARG A 44 12.88 9.20 -16.66
C ARG A 44 13.68 8.40 -15.65
N ASN A 45 13.08 7.96 -14.55
CA ASN A 45 13.73 7.14 -13.55
C ASN A 45 13.67 5.66 -13.99
N LYS A 46 14.80 5.13 -14.46
CA LYS A 46 14.90 3.74 -14.96
C LYS A 46 14.53 2.70 -13.91
N THR A 47 14.90 2.92 -12.67
CA THR A 47 14.59 1.99 -11.56
C THR A 47 13.08 1.94 -11.26
N ALA A 48 12.44 3.12 -11.26
CA ALA A 48 10.98 3.22 -11.12
C ALA A 48 10.23 2.54 -12.27
N LEU A 49 10.71 2.69 -13.51
CA LEU A 49 10.13 2.01 -14.67
C LEU A 49 10.23 0.49 -14.56
N VAL A 50 11.40 -0.03 -14.18
CA VAL A 50 11.55 -1.49 -13.96
C VAL A 50 10.59 -1.96 -12.88
N GLY A 51 10.51 -1.26 -11.74
CA GLY A 51 9.55 -1.57 -10.68
C GLY A 51 8.10 -1.55 -11.16
N PHE A 52 7.74 -0.52 -11.94
CA PHE A 52 6.40 -0.39 -12.53
C PHE A 52 6.05 -1.56 -13.44
N PHE A 53 6.95 -1.96 -14.35
CA PHE A 53 6.69 -3.08 -15.25
C PHE A 53 6.57 -4.41 -14.51
N ILE A 54 7.39 -4.64 -13.49
CA ILE A 54 7.27 -5.84 -12.64
C ILE A 54 5.91 -5.86 -11.94
N VAL A 55 5.54 -4.77 -11.27
CA VAL A 55 4.25 -4.68 -10.55
C VAL A 55 3.09 -4.81 -11.53
N ALA A 56 3.13 -4.12 -12.68
CA ALA A 56 2.10 -4.20 -13.70
C ALA A 56 1.94 -5.64 -14.23
N PHE A 57 3.04 -6.34 -14.49
CA PHE A 57 3.02 -7.74 -14.88
C PHE A 57 2.36 -8.64 -13.82
N MET A 58 2.71 -8.45 -12.54
CA MET A 58 2.10 -9.22 -11.45
C MET A 58 0.61 -8.91 -11.27
N VAL A 59 0.20 -7.65 -11.45
CA VAL A 59 -1.22 -7.27 -11.44
C VAL A 59 -1.97 -7.90 -12.60
N ILE A 60 -1.39 -7.91 -13.81
CA ILE A 60 -1.98 -8.58 -14.99
C ILE A 60 -2.12 -10.07 -14.72
N LEU A 61 -1.11 -10.75 -14.20
CA LEU A 61 -1.19 -12.17 -13.82
C LEU A 61 -2.32 -12.40 -12.79
N ALA A 62 -2.46 -11.53 -11.79
CA ALA A 62 -3.48 -11.66 -10.77
C ALA A 62 -4.90 -11.44 -11.32
N VAL A 63 -5.10 -10.42 -12.15
CA VAL A 63 -6.42 -10.09 -12.72
C VAL A 63 -6.87 -11.14 -13.73
N PHE A 64 -5.98 -11.50 -14.64
CA PHE A 64 -6.25 -12.44 -15.74
C PHE A 64 -5.93 -13.90 -15.39
N ALA A 65 -5.74 -14.22 -14.10
CA ALA A 65 -5.44 -15.59 -13.65
C ALA A 65 -6.37 -16.65 -14.25
N PRO A 66 -7.71 -16.48 -14.32
CA PRO A 66 -8.60 -17.48 -14.89
C PRO A 66 -8.41 -17.73 -16.41
N LEU A 67 -7.80 -16.77 -17.12
CA LEU A 67 -7.55 -16.85 -18.56
C LEU A 67 -6.14 -17.35 -18.89
N ILE A 68 -5.17 -17.10 -17.97
CA ILE A 68 -3.75 -17.41 -18.22
C ILE A 68 -3.38 -18.78 -17.65
N ALA A 69 -4.00 -19.20 -16.55
CA ALA A 69 -3.68 -20.49 -15.92
C ALA A 69 -4.10 -21.66 -16.82
N PRO A 70 -3.18 -22.60 -17.09
CA PRO A 70 -3.48 -23.72 -17.98
C PRO A 70 -4.44 -24.74 -17.35
N TYR A 71 -4.47 -24.84 -16.01
CA TYR A 71 -5.28 -25.80 -15.27
C TYR A 71 -6.02 -25.15 -14.10
N ASP A 72 -7.03 -25.83 -13.55
CA ASP A 72 -7.60 -25.48 -12.26
C ASP A 72 -6.53 -25.62 -11.17
N PRO A 73 -6.27 -24.59 -10.35
CA PRO A 73 -5.23 -24.61 -9.32
C PRO A 73 -5.44 -25.68 -8.23
N ASN A 74 -6.66 -26.24 -8.14
CA ASN A 74 -7.00 -27.27 -7.17
C ASN A 74 -7.23 -28.65 -7.79
N ALA A 75 -7.10 -28.78 -9.12
CA ALA A 75 -7.18 -30.09 -9.80
C ALA A 75 -6.08 -31.01 -9.30
N ILE A 76 -6.46 -32.15 -8.72
CA ILE A 76 -5.55 -33.16 -8.18
C ILE A 76 -5.31 -34.23 -9.25
N ASP A 77 -4.03 -34.58 -9.47
CA ASP A 77 -3.65 -35.72 -10.28
C ASP A 77 -2.80 -36.71 -9.45
N PRO A 78 -3.40 -37.79 -8.94
CA PRO A 78 -2.69 -38.76 -8.10
C PRO A 78 -1.56 -39.51 -8.80
N VAL A 79 -1.48 -39.44 -10.13
CA VAL A 79 -0.45 -40.12 -10.94
C VAL A 79 0.81 -39.29 -11.08
N LEU A 80 0.71 -37.97 -10.85
CA LEU A 80 1.78 -37.01 -11.12
C LEU A 80 2.30 -36.24 -9.89
N PRO A 81 2.39 -36.81 -8.66
CA PRO A 81 2.93 -36.07 -7.53
C PRO A 81 4.43 -35.79 -7.72
N PHE A 82 4.86 -34.57 -7.30
CA PHE A 82 6.26 -34.13 -7.27
C PHE A 82 7.01 -34.23 -8.60
N LYS A 83 6.34 -34.10 -9.73
CA LYS A 83 7.02 -34.01 -11.04
C LYS A 83 7.85 -32.74 -11.12
N GLY A 84 9.05 -32.84 -11.68
CA GLY A 84 10.00 -31.75 -11.82
C GLY A 84 9.62 -30.71 -12.88
N ILE A 85 10.37 -29.61 -12.87
CA ILE A 85 10.25 -28.55 -13.88
C ILE A 85 10.45 -29.13 -15.29
N GLY A 86 9.61 -28.70 -16.25
CA GLY A 86 9.66 -29.14 -17.65
C GLY A 86 8.96 -30.47 -17.91
N THR A 87 8.22 -31.03 -16.97
CA THR A 87 7.37 -32.20 -17.21
C THR A 87 6.32 -31.86 -18.28
N PRO A 88 6.09 -32.72 -19.27
CA PRO A 88 5.09 -32.49 -20.30
C PRO A 88 3.72 -32.13 -19.70
N GLY A 89 3.18 -30.97 -20.09
CA GLY A 89 1.94 -30.42 -19.53
C GLY A 89 2.13 -29.57 -18.27
N HIS A 90 3.26 -29.62 -17.56
CA HIS A 90 3.49 -28.92 -16.29
C HIS A 90 4.83 -28.17 -16.30
N LEU A 91 4.81 -26.90 -16.74
CA LEU A 91 6.02 -26.10 -16.94
C LEU A 91 6.89 -25.99 -15.68
N PHE A 92 6.26 -25.75 -14.52
CA PHE A 92 6.95 -25.68 -13.22
C PHE A 92 6.83 -26.96 -12.39
N GLY A 93 6.32 -28.04 -13.01
CA GLY A 93 6.10 -29.31 -12.32
C GLY A 93 4.82 -29.31 -11.49
N THR A 94 4.74 -30.30 -10.59
CA THR A 94 3.56 -30.55 -9.75
C THR A 94 3.90 -30.60 -8.27
N ASP A 95 2.92 -30.35 -7.42
CA ASP A 95 3.06 -30.41 -5.95
C ASP A 95 2.79 -31.84 -5.38
N ASP A 96 2.63 -31.92 -4.06
CA ASP A 96 2.36 -33.14 -3.30
C ASP A 96 1.10 -33.91 -3.72
N LEU A 97 0.11 -33.20 -4.24
CA LEU A 97 -1.16 -33.77 -4.73
C LEU A 97 -1.22 -33.86 -6.27
N GLY A 98 -0.10 -33.62 -6.96
CA GLY A 98 -0.05 -33.58 -8.42
C GLY A 98 -0.70 -32.32 -9.04
N ARG A 99 -0.97 -31.28 -8.26
CA ARG A 99 -1.54 -30.02 -8.75
C ARG A 99 -0.48 -29.23 -9.50
N ASP A 100 -0.88 -28.56 -10.59
CA ASP A 100 0.03 -27.75 -11.41
C ASP A 100 0.54 -26.51 -10.66
N ILE A 101 1.87 -26.43 -10.49
CA ILE A 101 2.51 -25.34 -9.75
C ILE A 101 2.33 -24.00 -10.47
N LEU A 102 2.43 -23.97 -11.82
CA LEU A 102 2.26 -22.72 -12.58
C LEU A 102 0.86 -22.13 -12.35
N SER A 103 -0.19 -22.94 -12.49
CA SER A 103 -1.56 -22.51 -12.24
C SER A 103 -1.76 -22.02 -10.81
N ARG A 104 -1.19 -22.71 -9.82
CA ARG A 104 -1.23 -22.32 -8.41
C ARG A 104 -0.50 -21.01 -8.15
N ILE A 105 0.63 -20.76 -8.80
CA ILE A 105 1.37 -19.49 -8.69
C ILE A 105 0.58 -18.33 -9.29
N ILE A 106 -0.05 -18.54 -10.46
CA ILE A 106 -0.86 -17.53 -11.14
C ILE A 106 -2.08 -17.16 -10.27
N TYR A 107 -2.84 -18.14 -9.80
CA TYR A 107 -3.96 -17.88 -8.88
C TYR A 107 -3.49 -17.38 -7.51
N GLY A 108 -2.34 -17.85 -7.03
CA GLY A 108 -1.71 -17.41 -5.79
C GLY A 108 -1.33 -15.94 -5.83
N SER A 109 -0.90 -15.41 -6.98
CA SER A 109 -0.63 -13.99 -7.14
C SER A 109 -1.84 -13.13 -6.80
N ARG A 110 -3.04 -13.56 -7.21
CA ARG A 110 -4.30 -12.86 -6.92
C ARG A 110 -4.56 -12.75 -5.43
N VAL A 111 -4.41 -13.86 -4.71
CA VAL A 111 -4.68 -13.91 -3.27
C VAL A 111 -3.62 -13.13 -2.49
N SER A 112 -2.33 -13.35 -2.77
CA SER A 112 -1.22 -12.66 -2.10
C SER A 112 -1.27 -11.15 -2.33
N MET A 113 -1.62 -10.68 -3.54
CA MET A 113 -1.79 -9.26 -3.84
C MET A 113 -2.99 -8.64 -3.13
N ILE A 114 -4.15 -9.32 -3.10
CA ILE A 114 -5.33 -8.86 -2.36
C ILE A 114 -5.00 -8.70 -0.87
N VAL A 115 -4.30 -9.66 -0.28
CA VAL A 115 -3.89 -9.58 1.13
C VAL A 115 -2.94 -8.42 1.35
N ALA A 116 -1.91 -8.27 0.54
CA ALA A 116 -0.91 -7.21 0.72
C ALA A 116 -1.51 -5.81 0.61
N VAL A 117 -2.30 -5.59 -0.44
CA VAL A 117 -2.99 -4.30 -0.66
C VAL A 117 -4.04 -4.06 0.41
N GLY A 118 -4.89 -5.06 0.70
CA GLY A 118 -5.94 -4.96 1.71
C GLY A 118 -5.40 -4.67 3.11
N ALA A 119 -4.35 -5.39 3.54
CA ALA A 119 -3.69 -5.13 4.82
C ALA A 119 -3.07 -3.73 4.89
N THR A 120 -2.44 -3.28 3.80
CA THR A 120 -1.88 -1.93 3.73
C THR A 120 -2.98 -0.86 3.83
N ILE A 121 -4.13 -1.05 3.17
CA ILE A 121 -5.28 -0.13 3.25
C ILE A 121 -5.84 -0.08 4.68
N VAL A 122 -6.05 -1.23 5.32
CA VAL A 122 -6.53 -1.30 6.71
C VAL A 122 -5.58 -0.54 7.65
N GLY A 123 -4.28 -0.85 7.57
CA GLY A 123 -3.27 -0.17 8.38
C GLY A 123 -3.18 1.33 8.11
N ALA A 124 -3.29 1.73 6.84
CA ALA A 124 -3.26 3.13 6.43
C ALA A 124 -4.48 3.89 6.95
N ILE A 125 -5.71 3.38 6.75
CA ILE A 125 -6.93 4.08 7.19
C ILE A 125 -6.87 4.33 8.70
N ILE A 126 -6.62 3.29 9.50
CA ILE A 126 -6.61 3.40 10.96
C ILE A 126 -5.41 4.23 11.43
N GLY A 127 -4.21 3.96 10.91
CA GLY A 127 -2.99 4.63 11.33
C GLY A 127 -2.96 6.11 10.93
N VAL A 128 -3.46 6.46 9.74
CA VAL A 128 -3.56 7.87 9.30
C VAL A 128 -4.52 8.64 10.20
N LEU A 129 -5.68 8.09 10.54
CA LEU A 129 -6.63 8.74 11.43
C LEU A 129 -6.04 8.98 12.84
N ILE A 130 -5.33 7.98 13.38
CA ILE A 130 -4.62 8.11 14.67
C ILE A 130 -3.52 9.15 14.57
N GLY A 131 -2.70 9.11 13.53
CA GLY A 131 -1.59 10.05 13.33
C GLY A 131 -2.05 11.49 13.10
N LEU A 132 -3.13 11.70 12.36
CA LEU A 132 -3.76 13.01 12.17
C LEU A 132 -4.25 13.60 13.49
N THR A 133 -5.00 12.82 14.26
CA THR A 133 -5.53 13.24 15.57
C THR A 133 -4.41 13.53 16.56
N ALA A 134 -3.46 12.64 16.72
CA ALA A 134 -2.33 12.80 17.61
C ALA A 134 -1.48 14.02 17.25
N GLY A 135 -1.10 14.16 15.97
CA GLY A 135 -0.26 15.26 15.49
C GLY A 135 -0.92 16.64 15.59
N TYR A 136 -2.22 16.71 15.33
CA TYR A 136 -2.94 17.99 15.34
C TYR A 136 -3.26 18.47 16.76
N PHE A 137 -3.93 17.65 17.56
CA PHE A 137 -4.37 18.05 18.89
C PHE A 137 -3.22 18.12 19.89
N GLY A 138 -2.21 17.26 19.78
CA GLY A 138 -1.07 17.27 20.69
C GLY A 138 -1.44 16.92 22.13
N GLY A 139 -0.61 17.38 23.08
CA GLY A 139 -0.85 17.26 24.50
C GLY A 139 -1.09 15.83 24.99
N TRP A 140 -2.12 15.63 25.84
CA TRP A 140 -2.41 14.31 26.38
C TRP A 140 -2.99 13.34 25.34
N ILE A 141 -3.75 13.83 24.33
CA ILE A 141 -4.30 13.01 23.24
C ILE A 141 -3.16 12.35 22.47
N ASP A 142 -2.17 13.13 22.08
CA ASP A 142 -0.95 12.63 21.45
C ASP A 142 -0.24 11.61 22.33
N SER A 143 -0.03 11.95 23.62
CA SER A 143 0.66 11.09 24.56
C SER A 143 -0.02 9.74 24.75
N VAL A 144 -1.35 9.70 24.86
CA VAL A 144 -2.11 8.44 25.05
C VAL A 144 -2.10 7.62 23.77
N LEU A 145 -2.43 8.23 22.61
CA LEU A 145 -2.47 7.52 21.34
C LEU A 145 -1.10 6.93 20.98
N MET A 146 -0.02 7.73 21.13
CA MET A 146 1.32 7.25 20.83
C MET A 146 1.80 6.20 21.84
N ARG A 147 1.39 6.26 23.11
CA ARG A 147 1.71 5.21 24.08
C ARG A 147 1.08 3.86 23.72
N VAL A 148 -0.14 3.87 23.20
CA VAL A 148 -0.77 2.64 22.67
C VAL A 148 0.00 2.14 21.45
N MET A 149 0.39 3.03 20.52
CA MET A 149 1.21 2.66 19.36
C MET A 149 2.58 2.11 19.77
N ASP A 150 3.20 2.67 20.80
CA ASP A 150 4.48 2.20 21.35
C ASP A 150 4.33 0.82 21.99
N GLY A 151 3.22 0.57 22.69
CA GLY A 151 2.87 -0.75 23.22
C GLY A 151 2.75 -1.80 22.11
N MET A 152 2.11 -1.47 20.98
CA MET A 152 2.04 -2.37 19.84
C MET A 152 3.42 -2.60 19.19
N PHE A 153 4.28 -1.57 19.12
CA PHE A 153 5.63 -1.69 18.59
C PHE A 153 6.59 -2.47 19.50
N SER A 154 6.28 -2.64 20.78
CA SER A 154 7.11 -3.44 21.69
C SER A 154 7.13 -4.93 21.31
N PHE A 155 6.10 -5.36 20.56
CA PHE A 155 6.06 -6.70 20.00
C PHE A 155 6.72 -6.74 18.61
N PRO A 156 7.56 -7.75 18.32
CA PRO A 156 8.00 -8.01 16.95
C PRO A 156 6.79 -8.14 16.02
N PHE A 157 6.83 -7.48 14.86
CA PHE A 157 5.70 -7.37 13.93
C PHE A 157 5.02 -8.71 13.61
N ILE A 158 5.84 -9.74 13.28
CA ILE A 158 5.31 -11.07 12.94
C ILE A 158 4.64 -11.72 14.15
N LEU A 159 5.19 -11.57 15.37
CA LEU A 159 4.58 -12.12 16.58
C LEU A 159 3.24 -11.45 16.88
N LEU A 160 3.12 -10.14 16.72
CA LEU A 160 1.86 -9.44 16.86
C LEU A 160 0.81 -9.93 15.85
N ALA A 161 1.20 -10.07 14.58
CA ALA A 161 0.33 -10.60 13.55
C ALA A 161 -0.09 -12.05 13.83
N MET A 162 0.82 -12.90 14.36
CA MET A 162 0.53 -14.29 14.78
C MET A 162 -0.50 -14.33 15.91
N ILE A 163 -0.34 -13.49 16.94
CA ILE A 163 -1.30 -13.41 18.05
C ILE A 163 -2.68 -13.03 17.52
N LEU A 164 -2.75 -12.01 16.66
CA LEU A 164 -4.02 -11.55 16.08
C LEU A 164 -4.69 -12.64 15.24
N ILE A 165 -3.95 -13.35 14.39
CA ILE A 165 -4.54 -14.39 13.55
C ILE A 165 -4.96 -15.62 14.36
N THR A 166 -4.28 -15.93 15.45
CA THR A 166 -4.67 -17.02 16.36
C THR A 166 -6.03 -16.74 17.00
N VAL A 167 -6.33 -15.48 17.28
CA VAL A 167 -7.63 -15.05 17.83
C VAL A 167 -8.71 -14.98 16.75
N LEU A 168 -8.37 -14.43 15.57
CA LEU A 168 -9.32 -14.23 14.46
C LEU A 168 -9.61 -15.52 13.67
N GLY A 169 -8.71 -16.50 13.72
CA GLY A 169 -8.75 -17.70 12.90
C GLY A 169 -8.15 -17.54 11.51
N ASN A 170 -8.02 -18.67 10.79
CA ASN A 170 -7.47 -18.72 9.45
C ASN A 170 -8.42 -18.12 8.40
N GLY A 171 -7.88 -17.52 7.36
CA GLY A 171 -8.66 -17.00 6.23
C GLY A 171 -8.10 -15.71 5.65
N VAL A 172 -8.41 -15.45 4.39
CA VAL A 172 -7.89 -14.28 3.66
C VAL A 172 -8.20 -12.98 4.40
N MET A 173 -9.46 -12.78 4.82
CA MET A 173 -9.88 -11.56 5.52
C MET A 173 -9.18 -11.41 6.87
N ASN A 174 -9.03 -12.50 7.61
CA ASN A 174 -8.39 -12.49 8.93
C ASN A 174 -6.90 -12.19 8.83
N VAL A 175 -6.22 -12.69 7.78
CA VAL A 175 -4.82 -12.34 7.47
C VAL A 175 -4.70 -10.86 7.13
N ILE A 176 -5.62 -10.31 6.31
CA ILE A 176 -5.68 -8.88 6.00
C ILE A 176 -5.79 -8.06 7.28
N LEU A 177 -6.71 -8.41 8.17
CA LEU A 177 -6.92 -7.70 9.43
C LEU A 177 -5.71 -7.82 10.35
N ALA A 178 -5.13 -9.01 10.51
CA ALA A 178 -3.99 -9.23 11.40
C ALA A 178 -2.76 -8.42 10.95
N ILE A 179 -2.37 -8.50 9.67
CA ILE A 179 -1.25 -7.75 9.12
C ILE A 179 -1.57 -6.25 9.10
N GLY A 180 -2.81 -5.88 8.75
CA GLY A 180 -3.27 -4.50 8.70
C GLY A 180 -3.18 -3.83 10.07
N ILE A 181 -3.76 -4.44 11.11
CA ILE A 181 -3.72 -3.92 12.49
C ILE A 181 -2.28 -3.83 13.00
N ALA A 182 -1.46 -4.86 12.77
CA ALA A 182 -0.04 -4.83 13.15
C ALA A 182 0.74 -3.70 12.45
N SER A 183 0.30 -3.21 11.29
CA SER A 183 0.94 -2.11 10.56
C SER A 183 0.47 -0.71 10.98
N VAL A 184 -0.63 -0.59 11.74
CA VAL A 184 -1.21 0.69 12.19
C VAL A 184 -0.18 1.62 12.85
N PRO A 185 0.67 1.16 13.80
CA PRO A 185 1.59 2.05 14.49
C PRO A 185 2.59 2.74 13.55
N GLY A 186 3.02 2.04 12.50
CA GLY A 186 3.92 2.62 11.49
C GLY A 186 3.27 3.76 10.71
N PHE A 187 2.05 3.56 10.22
CA PHE A 187 1.28 4.62 9.56
C PHE A 187 0.99 5.78 10.49
N ALA A 188 0.62 5.51 11.75
CA ALA A 188 0.34 6.55 12.73
C ALA A 188 1.56 7.44 12.99
N ARG A 189 2.76 6.87 13.15
CA ARG A 189 4.00 7.65 13.36
C ARG A 189 4.37 8.48 12.15
N VAL A 190 4.32 7.91 10.94
CA VAL A 190 4.64 8.64 9.71
C VAL A 190 3.68 9.82 9.52
N THR A 191 2.38 9.57 9.67
CA THR A 191 1.36 10.61 9.52
C THR A 191 1.51 11.68 10.59
N ARG A 192 1.69 11.31 11.87
CA ARG A 192 1.92 12.25 12.96
C ARG A 192 3.13 13.15 12.69
N GLY A 193 4.24 12.57 12.25
CA GLY A 193 5.45 13.33 11.92
C GLY A 193 5.20 14.39 10.84
N GLN A 194 4.46 14.05 9.78
CA GLN A 194 4.10 15.00 8.73
C GLN A 194 3.11 16.07 9.22
N VAL A 195 2.13 15.69 10.02
CA VAL A 195 1.16 16.65 10.60
C VAL A 195 1.86 17.68 11.47
N LEU A 196 2.86 17.29 12.27
CA LEU A 196 3.63 18.21 13.10
C LEU A 196 4.38 19.26 12.28
N ILE A 197 4.85 18.90 11.08
CA ILE A 197 5.50 19.84 10.14
C ILE A 197 4.45 20.75 9.50
N VAL A 198 3.42 20.15 8.90
CA VAL A 198 2.41 20.87 8.10
C VAL A 198 1.57 21.82 8.94
N LYS A 199 1.28 21.49 10.20
CA LYS A 199 0.45 22.35 11.06
C LYS A 199 1.09 23.68 11.46
N GLU A 200 2.41 23.79 11.35
CA GLU A 200 3.18 25.02 11.65
C GLU A 200 3.30 25.96 10.42
N GLU A 201 2.85 25.51 9.24
CA GLU A 201 2.86 26.34 8.04
C GLU A 201 1.94 27.56 8.18
N GLU A 202 2.34 28.68 7.57
CA GLU A 202 1.65 29.98 7.69
C GLU A 202 0.17 29.92 7.27
N TYR A 203 -0.14 29.16 6.23
CA TYR A 203 -1.53 29.00 5.78
C TYR A 203 -2.43 28.30 6.81
N CYS A 204 -1.88 27.38 7.61
CA CYS A 204 -2.62 26.74 8.69
C CYS A 204 -2.95 27.75 9.80
N ASN A 205 -2.01 28.66 10.13
CA ASN A 205 -2.22 29.71 11.08
C ASN A 205 -3.27 30.74 10.57
N ALA A 206 -3.19 31.11 9.30
CA ALA A 206 -4.20 31.96 8.67
C ALA A 206 -5.61 31.35 8.73
N CYS A 207 -5.74 30.03 8.45
CA CYS A 207 -7.02 29.32 8.58
C CYS A 207 -7.58 29.34 10.01
N ARG A 208 -6.72 29.25 11.03
CA ARG A 208 -7.13 29.33 12.45
C ARG A 208 -7.65 30.73 12.81
N VAL A 209 -6.97 31.79 12.33
CA VAL A 209 -7.37 33.18 12.57
C VAL A 209 -8.74 33.48 11.94
N VAL A 210 -9.01 32.95 10.76
CA VAL A 210 -10.31 33.10 10.05
C VAL A 210 -11.41 32.20 10.65
N GLY A 211 -11.08 31.33 11.64
CA GLY A 211 -12.07 30.51 12.36
C GLY A 211 -12.48 29.22 11.62
N VAL A 212 -11.61 28.66 10.76
CA VAL A 212 -11.86 27.36 10.15
C VAL A 212 -11.91 26.28 11.22
N SER A 213 -12.95 25.42 11.19
CA SER A 213 -13.09 24.34 12.18
C SER A 213 -11.93 23.32 12.11
N PRO A 214 -11.52 22.75 13.26
CA PRO A 214 -10.41 21.79 13.33
C PRO A 214 -10.55 20.60 12.36
N VAL A 215 -11.74 20.03 12.25
CA VAL A 215 -12.02 18.90 11.33
C VAL A 215 -11.80 19.32 9.88
N ARG A 216 -12.30 20.48 9.49
CA ARG A 216 -12.12 21.01 8.14
C ARG A 216 -10.65 21.31 7.85
N LEU A 217 -9.92 21.87 8.80
CA LEU A 217 -8.49 22.13 8.67
C LEU A 217 -7.70 20.83 8.50
N LEU A 218 -8.02 19.78 9.29
CA LEU A 218 -7.37 18.49 9.21
C LEU A 218 -7.56 17.81 7.85
N PHE A 219 -8.81 17.67 7.37
CA PHE A 219 -9.10 16.87 6.18
C PHE A 219 -8.91 17.63 4.88
N LEU A 220 -9.14 18.95 4.83
CA LEU A 220 -9.06 19.74 3.60
C LEU A 220 -7.71 20.43 3.41
N HIS A 221 -6.95 20.67 4.48
CA HIS A 221 -5.72 21.44 4.37
C HIS A 221 -4.47 20.66 4.82
N ILE A 222 -4.53 19.91 5.94
CA ILE A 222 -3.38 19.19 6.47
C ILE A 222 -3.21 17.84 5.76
N LEU A 223 -4.24 16.99 5.74
CA LEU A 223 -4.16 15.65 5.15
C LEU A 223 -3.67 15.65 3.69
N PRO A 224 -4.17 16.52 2.78
CA PRO A 224 -3.70 16.52 1.40
C PRO A 224 -2.20 16.80 1.27
N ASN A 225 -1.62 17.58 2.18
CA ASN A 225 -0.19 17.88 2.23
C ASN A 225 0.66 16.74 2.86
N CYS A 226 0.02 15.83 3.61
CA CYS A 226 0.65 14.64 4.16
C CYS A 226 0.59 13.44 3.20
N VAL A 227 -0.31 13.44 2.21
CA VAL A 227 -0.61 12.28 1.34
C VAL A 227 0.64 11.76 0.63
N SER A 228 1.54 12.62 0.17
CA SER A 228 2.77 12.22 -0.51
C SER A 228 3.60 11.23 0.30
N GLN A 229 3.86 11.54 1.56
CA GLN A 229 4.65 10.68 2.44
C GLN A 229 3.89 9.40 2.84
N ILE A 230 2.57 9.50 2.97
CA ILE A 230 1.72 8.35 3.26
C ILE A 230 1.73 7.36 2.08
N ILE A 231 1.65 7.84 0.82
CA ILE A 231 1.71 7.00 -0.37
C ILE A 231 3.07 6.30 -0.47
N VAL A 232 4.16 7.04 -0.30
CA VAL A 232 5.52 6.46 -0.31
C VAL A 232 5.65 5.36 0.75
N TYR A 233 5.18 5.61 1.96
CA TYR A 233 5.20 4.61 3.03
C TYR A 233 4.30 3.41 2.69
N ALA A 234 3.11 3.63 2.13
CA ALA A 234 2.19 2.56 1.75
C ALA A 234 2.77 1.63 0.68
N THR A 235 3.46 2.15 -0.34
CA THR A 235 4.08 1.32 -1.38
C THR A 235 5.14 0.38 -0.82
N LEU A 236 5.99 0.85 0.10
CA LEU A 236 6.98 0.02 0.79
C LEU A 236 6.30 -0.99 1.74
N ARG A 237 5.16 -0.63 2.34
CA ARG A 237 4.40 -1.54 3.20
C ARG A 237 3.72 -2.67 2.44
N ILE A 238 3.32 -2.48 1.18
CA ILE A 238 2.80 -3.56 0.33
C ILE A 238 3.87 -4.66 0.17
N ALA A 239 5.11 -4.30 -0.16
CA ALA A 239 6.21 -5.26 -0.25
C ALA A 239 6.41 -6.05 1.05
N SER A 240 6.41 -5.35 2.19
CA SER A 240 6.55 -5.98 3.51
C SER A 240 5.34 -6.87 3.85
N ALA A 241 4.13 -6.49 3.43
CA ALA A 241 2.91 -7.27 3.68
C ALA A 241 2.90 -8.59 2.88
N ILE A 242 3.45 -8.61 1.64
CA ILE A 242 3.64 -9.85 0.87
C ILE A 242 4.54 -10.83 1.63
N ILE A 243 5.68 -10.35 2.14
CA ILE A 243 6.61 -11.18 2.92
C ILE A 243 5.92 -11.69 4.19
N SER A 244 5.14 -10.84 4.85
CA SER A 244 4.46 -11.19 6.11
C SER A 244 3.35 -12.23 5.89
N GLU A 245 2.55 -12.10 4.81
CA GLU A 245 1.56 -13.11 4.42
C GLU A 245 2.25 -14.45 4.15
N ALA A 246 3.32 -14.43 3.33
CA ALA A 246 4.07 -15.63 3.02
C ALA A 246 4.66 -16.29 4.26
N SER A 247 5.20 -15.51 5.21
CA SER A 247 5.76 -15.99 6.47
C SER A 247 4.69 -16.62 7.37
N LEU A 248 3.52 -15.96 7.52
CA LEU A 248 2.40 -16.49 8.30
C LEU A 248 1.85 -17.78 7.69
N SER A 249 1.70 -17.82 6.37
CA SER A 249 1.24 -19.01 5.64
C SER A 249 2.25 -20.15 5.72
N PHE A 250 3.56 -19.86 5.62
CA PHE A 250 4.66 -20.81 5.80
C PHE A 250 4.65 -21.45 7.19
N LEU A 251 4.32 -20.67 8.23
CA LEU A 251 4.19 -21.15 9.60
C LEU A 251 2.85 -21.88 9.85
N GLY A 252 1.95 -21.93 8.86
CA GLY A 252 0.67 -22.63 8.96
C GLY A 252 -0.47 -21.81 9.55
N LEU A 253 -0.22 -20.53 9.86
CA LEU A 253 -1.21 -19.60 10.43
C LEU A 253 -1.88 -18.68 9.38
N GLY A 254 -1.48 -18.80 8.11
CA GLY A 254 -1.99 -17.94 7.05
C GLY A 254 -3.26 -18.44 6.38
N ILE A 255 -3.23 -18.47 5.06
CA ILE A 255 -4.37 -18.86 4.22
C ILE A 255 -4.53 -20.36 4.24
N ALA A 256 -5.76 -20.82 4.52
CA ALA A 256 -6.08 -22.25 4.61
C ALA A 256 -6.08 -22.89 3.21
N LEU A 257 -5.59 -24.12 3.10
CA LEU A 257 -5.76 -24.97 1.95
C LEU A 257 -7.26 -25.28 1.73
N PRO A 258 -7.72 -25.45 0.48
CA PRO A 258 -6.96 -25.60 -0.77
C PRO A 258 -6.58 -24.29 -1.45
N THR A 259 -6.96 -23.12 -0.91
CA THR A 259 -6.73 -21.82 -1.55
C THR A 259 -5.25 -21.62 -1.87
N ALA A 260 -4.96 -21.36 -3.14
CA ALA A 260 -3.61 -21.07 -3.60
C ALA A 260 -3.21 -19.64 -3.21
N SER A 261 -2.11 -19.50 -2.48
CA SER A 261 -1.33 -18.27 -2.28
C SER A 261 0.15 -18.63 -2.39
N TRP A 262 1.02 -17.64 -2.62
CA TRP A 262 2.46 -17.93 -2.67
C TRP A 262 2.96 -18.50 -1.34
N GLY A 263 2.43 -18.02 -0.22
CA GLY A 263 2.75 -18.54 1.10
C GLY A 263 2.26 -19.96 1.34
N SER A 264 1.07 -20.34 0.85
CA SER A 264 0.57 -21.72 0.95
C SER A 264 1.39 -22.70 0.09
N ILE A 265 1.90 -22.27 -1.07
CA ILE A 265 2.80 -23.05 -1.91
C ILE A 265 4.15 -23.22 -1.21
N LEU A 266 4.70 -22.15 -0.60
CA LEU A 266 5.91 -22.23 0.21
C LEU A 266 5.78 -23.23 1.37
N ARG A 267 4.61 -23.26 2.03
CA ARG A 267 4.34 -24.23 3.11
C ARG A 267 4.42 -25.66 2.61
N VAL A 268 3.74 -25.99 1.50
CA VAL A 268 3.83 -27.31 0.87
C VAL A 268 5.27 -27.62 0.47
N GLY A 269 5.95 -26.67 -0.17
CA GLY A 269 7.33 -26.83 -0.61
C GLY A 269 8.33 -27.01 0.53
N ARG A 270 8.07 -26.47 1.74
CA ARG A 270 8.89 -26.70 2.93
C ARG A 270 8.92 -28.18 3.32
N ASP A 271 7.78 -28.84 3.28
CA ASP A 271 7.63 -30.22 3.73
C ASP A 271 8.25 -31.22 2.73
N CYS A 272 8.56 -30.75 1.49
CA CYS A 272 9.18 -31.57 0.44
C CYS A 272 10.49 -30.98 -0.12
N LEU A 273 11.21 -30.15 0.63
CA LEU A 273 12.43 -29.45 0.19
C LEU A 273 13.53 -30.39 -0.35
N THR A 274 13.64 -31.59 0.23
CA THR A 274 14.65 -32.58 -0.18
C THR A 274 14.28 -33.34 -1.45
N THR A 275 12.99 -33.52 -1.71
CA THR A 275 12.47 -34.33 -2.84
C THR A 275 12.02 -33.47 -4.01
N ALA A 276 11.43 -32.30 -3.72
CA ALA A 276 10.87 -31.40 -4.73
C ALA A 276 11.17 -29.91 -4.41
N PRO A 277 12.46 -29.49 -4.41
CA PRO A 277 12.84 -28.12 -4.05
C PRO A 277 12.24 -27.05 -4.98
N HIS A 278 11.85 -27.43 -6.19
CA HIS A 278 11.22 -26.53 -7.17
C HIS A 278 9.88 -25.96 -6.69
N VAL A 279 9.14 -26.66 -5.84
CA VAL A 279 7.85 -26.20 -5.29
C VAL A 279 8.04 -24.93 -4.47
N ALA A 280 8.96 -24.95 -3.50
CA ALA A 280 9.29 -23.77 -2.70
C ALA A 280 10.05 -22.72 -3.52
N GLY A 281 10.98 -23.16 -4.38
CA GLY A 281 11.84 -22.28 -5.17
C GLY A 281 11.05 -21.38 -6.14
N THR A 282 10.06 -21.93 -6.81
CA THR A 282 9.20 -21.14 -7.74
C THR A 282 8.39 -20.11 -6.99
N ALA A 283 7.72 -20.48 -5.89
CA ALA A 283 6.95 -19.51 -5.09
C ALA A 283 7.85 -18.42 -4.50
N GLY A 284 9.02 -18.81 -3.97
CA GLY A 284 10.02 -17.86 -3.46
C GLY A 284 10.52 -16.88 -4.51
N ALA A 285 10.75 -17.35 -5.75
CA ALA A 285 11.16 -16.49 -6.86
C ALA A 285 10.09 -15.45 -7.21
N PHE A 286 8.80 -15.83 -7.26
CA PHE A 286 7.70 -14.89 -7.53
C PHE A 286 7.52 -13.86 -6.40
N ILE A 287 7.65 -14.26 -5.14
CA ILE A 287 7.65 -13.34 -4.00
C ILE A 287 8.82 -12.36 -4.14
N LEU A 288 10.04 -12.85 -4.38
CA LEU A 288 11.25 -12.02 -4.50
C LEU A 288 11.09 -10.97 -5.59
N VAL A 289 10.70 -11.38 -6.81
CA VAL A 289 10.53 -10.47 -7.94
C VAL A 289 9.46 -9.42 -7.64
N THR A 290 8.34 -9.82 -7.03
CA THR A 290 7.25 -8.90 -6.70
C THR A 290 7.68 -7.88 -5.64
N VAL A 291 8.35 -8.31 -4.60
CA VAL A 291 8.88 -7.45 -3.52
C VAL A 291 9.90 -6.45 -4.08
N ILE A 292 10.82 -6.89 -4.93
CA ILE A 292 11.75 -5.99 -5.63
C ILE A 292 10.98 -4.98 -6.47
N GLY A 293 9.97 -5.42 -7.22
CA GLY A 293 9.14 -4.53 -8.03
C GLY A 293 8.47 -3.42 -7.22
N PHE A 294 7.84 -3.76 -6.09
CA PHE A 294 7.22 -2.77 -5.20
C PHE A 294 8.23 -1.84 -4.54
N ASN A 295 9.39 -2.33 -4.13
CA ASN A 295 10.44 -1.50 -3.54
C ASN A 295 10.99 -0.49 -4.56
N LEU A 296 11.34 -0.95 -5.77
CA LEU A 296 11.82 -0.06 -6.84
C LEU A 296 10.77 0.98 -7.24
N LEU A 297 9.50 0.58 -7.31
CA LEU A 297 8.40 1.50 -7.59
C LEU A 297 8.22 2.51 -6.45
N GLY A 298 8.28 2.05 -5.19
CA GLY A 298 8.17 2.89 -4.00
C GLY A 298 9.28 3.93 -3.91
N ASP A 299 10.52 3.53 -4.16
CA ASP A 299 11.67 4.44 -4.21
C ASP A 299 11.51 5.47 -5.35
N GLY A 300 11.06 5.03 -6.52
CA GLY A 300 10.78 5.93 -7.64
C GLY A 300 9.66 6.94 -7.36
N ILE A 301 8.60 6.53 -6.67
CA ILE A 301 7.54 7.45 -6.23
C ILE A 301 8.11 8.44 -5.20
N ARG A 302 8.94 7.99 -4.28
CA ARG A 302 9.61 8.85 -3.29
C ARG A 302 10.44 9.93 -3.97
N ASP A 303 11.30 9.57 -4.94
CA ASP A 303 12.16 10.51 -5.68
C ASP A 303 11.33 11.58 -6.40
N VAL A 304 10.21 11.22 -6.97
CA VAL A 304 9.30 12.14 -7.68
C VAL A 304 8.57 13.07 -6.72
N MET A 305 8.22 12.57 -5.53
CA MET A 305 7.43 13.30 -4.53
C MET A 305 8.28 14.14 -3.57
N ASP A 306 9.62 13.97 -3.56
CA ASP A 306 10.52 14.74 -2.70
C ASP A 306 10.70 16.17 -3.27
N PRO A 307 10.27 17.22 -2.55
CA PRO A 307 10.42 18.61 -3.01
C PRO A 307 11.87 19.10 -3.04
N LYS A 308 12.80 18.44 -2.32
CA LYS A 308 14.21 18.84 -2.23
C LYS A 308 15.03 18.52 -3.48
N MET A 309 14.52 17.68 -4.38
CA MET A 309 15.16 17.37 -5.68
C MET A 309 14.86 18.42 -6.77
N LYS A 310 14.40 19.60 -6.39
CA LYS A 310 14.11 20.73 -7.31
C LYS A 310 15.28 21.70 -7.48
N GLN A 311 16.49 21.32 -7.08
CA GLN A 311 17.70 22.11 -7.36
C GLN A 311 18.42 21.59 -8.59
#